data_0ddef058f847525fc243eb64c5d8c9b7
#
_entry.id   0ddef058f847525fc243eb64c5d8c9b7
#
_cell.length_a   1.000
_cell.length_b   1.000
_cell.length_c   1.000
_cell.angle_alpha   90.00
_cell.angle_beta   90.00
_cell.angle_gamma   90.00
#
_symmetry.space_group_name_H-M   'P 1'
#
loop_
_entity.id
_entity.type
_entity.pdbx_description
1 polymer ?
#
loop_
_entity_poly.entity_id
_entity_poly.type
_entity_poly.pdbx_seq_one_letter_code
_entity_poly.pdbx_strand_id
1 'polypeptide(L)'
;GVIDAGGGSQNYPDDYEVIRKLHDAGEMTIRIAYNLFTQKPNAEKEDFVNWTKSTKYHDGTDYFRNNGAGEMLVFSAADFEDFRVARPDLPAQMEDDLEGVVRVLAQNRWPWRMHATYDETISRALDVFEKVNKDIPLEGLNWFFDHAETITEKSMDRIAALGGGIAVQHRMAYQGEYFVER
;
A
#
# COMPACT_ATOMS: atom_id res chain seq x y z
N GLY A 1 -6.70 -2.39 18.86
CA GLY A 1 -6.72 -1.52 17.67
C GLY A 1 -6.67 -2.33 16.40
N VAL A 2 -7.06 -1.70 15.32
CA VAL A 2 -7.01 -2.28 13.97
C VAL A 2 -6.33 -1.30 13.02
N ILE A 3 -5.72 -1.84 11.97
CA ILE A 3 -5.29 -1.08 10.81
C ILE A 3 -6.27 -1.43 9.69
N ASP A 4 -6.97 -0.42 9.17
CA ASP A 4 -7.76 -0.55 7.96
C ASP A 4 -6.83 -0.35 6.76
N ALA A 5 -6.64 -1.42 6.00
CA ALA A 5 -5.71 -1.42 4.87
C ALA A 5 -6.30 -0.78 3.60
N GLY A 6 -7.49 -0.18 3.68
CA GLY A 6 -8.18 0.44 2.55
C GLY A 6 -8.89 -0.56 1.63
N GLY A 7 -8.97 -1.83 2.00
CA GLY A 7 -9.74 -2.82 1.26
C GLY A 7 -11.25 -2.65 1.49
N GLY A 8 -12.09 -3.04 0.54
CA GLY A 8 -13.53 -3.13 0.75
C GLY A 8 -14.36 -1.98 0.23
N SER A 9 -13.90 -1.30 -0.80
CA SER A 9 -14.70 -0.32 -1.56
C SER A 9 -15.11 0.94 -0.79
N GLN A 10 -14.31 1.37 0.21
CA GLN A 10 -14.54 2.62 0.90
C GLN A 10 -14.06 3.82 0.07
N ASN A 11 -14.93 4.82 -0.10
CA ASN A 11 -14.59 6.09 -0.72
C ASN A 11 -14.29 7.14 0.35
N TYR A 12 -13.14 7.76 0.32
CA TYR A 12 -12.79 8.85 1.22
C TYR A 12 -13.23 10.19 0.61
N PRO A 13 -13.86 11.11 1.39
CA PRO A 13 -14.13 10.98 2.84
C PRO A 13 -15.49 10.36 3.19
N ASP A 14 -16.38 10.12 2.23
CA ASP A 14 -17.81 9.92 2.45
C ASP A 14 -18.11 8.68 3.29
N ASP A 15 -17.51 7.54 2.97
CA ASP A 15 -17.77 6.28 3.69
C ASP A 15 -17.16 6.26 5.09
N TYR A 16 -16.18 7.14 5.37
CA TYR A 16 -15.58 7.29 6.69
C TYR A 16 -16.40 8.17 7.64
N GLU A 17 -17.42 8.87 7.15
CA GLU A 17 -18.26 9.76 8.00
C GLU A 17 -18.95 9.01 9.13
N VAL A 18 -19.38 7.77 8.94
CA VAL A 18 -20.04 6.98 9.98
C VAL A 18 -19.09 6.76 11.15
N ILE A 19 -17.84 6.36 10.86
CA ILE A 19 -16.82 6.15 11.89
C ILE A 19 -16.45 7.48 12.55
N ARG A 20 -16.36 8.55 11.79
CA ARG A 20 -16.09 9.90 12.31
C ARG A 20 -17.17 10.37 13.28
N LYS A 21 -18.44 10.13 12.98
CA LYS A 21 -19.56 10.46 13.88
C LYS A 21 -19.46 9.71 15.22
N LEU A 22 -19.11 8.41 15.19
CA LEU A 22 -18.88 7.63 16.42
C LEU A 22 -17.67 8.15 17.20
N HIS A 23 -16.60 8.53 16.50
CA HIS A 23 -15.42 9.12 17.11
C HIS A 23 -15.75 10.44 17.82
N ASP A 24 -16.45 11.34 17.13
CA ASP A 24 -16.79 12.67 17.64
C ASP A 24 -17.80 12.61 18.80
N ALA A 25 -18.64 11.58 18.83
CA ALA A 25 -19.53 11.26 19.95
C ALA A 25 -18.82 10.62 21.15
N GLY A 26 -17.53 10.26 21.03
CA GLY A 26 -16.79 9.56 22.07
C GLY A 26 -17.20 8.08 22.25
N GLU A 27 -17.86 7.51 21.27
CA GLU A 27 -18.42 6.13 21.30
C GLU A 27 -17.46 5.07 20.73
N MET A 28 -16.26 5.47 20.28
CA MET A 28 -15.27 4.54 19.78
C MET A 28 -14.74 3.63 20.88
N THR A 29 -14.87 2.32 20.69
CA THR A 29 -14.37 1.30 21.62
C THR A 29 -13.06 0.66 21.15
N ILE A 30 -12.68 0.89 19.90
CA ILE A 30 -11.42 0.40 19.30
C ILE A 30 -10.67 1.58 18.65
N ARG A 31 -9.36 1.43 18.51
CA ARG A 31 -8.53 2.35 17.74
C ARG A 31 -8.45 1.90 16.30
N ILE A 32 -8.68 2.82 15.36
CA ILE A 32 -8.63 2.57 13.91
C ILE A 32 -7.58 3.50 13.29
N ALA A 33 -6.56 2.92 12.68
CA ALA A 33 -5.64 3.64 11.81
C ALA A 33 -5.98 3.24 10.36
N TYR A 34 -6.48 4.19 9.55
CA TYR A 34 -6.94 3.89 8.20
C TYR A 34 -5.94 4.32 7.13
N ASN A 35 -5.77 3.48 6.12
CA ASN A 35 -5.01 3.80 4.93
C ASN A 35 -5.96 4.19 3.79
N LEU A 36 -5.61 5.20 3.01
CA LEU A 36 -6.39 5.62 1.86
C LEU A 36 -6.04 4.81 0.63
N PHE A 37 -7.06 4.37 -0.04
CA PHE A 37 -7.01 3.45 -1.16
C PHE A 37 -7.98 3.94 -2.24
N THR A 38 -7.49 4.11 -3.47
CA THR A 38 -8.36 4.51 -4.57
C THR A 38 -9.33 3.40 -4.97
N GLN A 39 -10.56 3.77 -5.30
CA GLN A 39 -11.60 2.84 -5.76
C GLN A 39 -11.81 2.88 -7.27
N LYS A 40 -11.11 3.78 -7.97
CA LYS A 40 -11.34 4.05 -9.39
C LYS A 40 -10.06 3.84 -10.19
N PRO A 41 -10.00 2.80 -11.03
CA PRO A 41 -8.88 2.62 -11.96
C PRO A 41 -8.64 3.89 -12.82
N ASN A 42 -7.39 4.24 -13.03
CA ASN A 42 -6.91 5.41 -13.77
C ASN A 42 -7.20 6.79 -13.11
N ALA A 43 -7.70 6.80 -11.87
CA ALA A 43 -7.87 8.03 -11.09
C ALA A 43 -6.91 8.12 -9.89
N GLU A 44 -6.05 7.12 -9.70
CA GLU A 44 -5.22 6.92 -8.52
C GLU A 44 -4.38 8.15 -8.20
N LYS A 45 -3.66 8.66 -9.17
CA LYS A 45 -2.81 9.84 -8.99
C LYS A 45 -3.62 11.08 -8.61
N GLU A 46 -4.78 11.28 -9.24
CA GLU A 46 -5.65 12.42 -8.95
C GLU A 46 -6.23 12.31 -7.54
N ASP A 47 -6.69 11.14 -7.14
CA ASP A 47 -7.20 10.88 -5.80
C ASP A 47 -6.14 11.18 -4.75
N PHE A 48 -4.91 10.66 -4.88
CA PHE A 48 -3.84 10.93 -3.93
C PHE A 48 -3.41 12.40 -3.92
N VAL A 49 -3.38 13.09 -5.06
CA VAL A 49 -3.13 14.54 -5.11
C VAL A 49 -4.19 15.33 -4.33
N ASN A 50 -5.44 14.91 -4.43
CA ASN A 50 -6.54 15.58 -3.71
C ASN A 50 -6.52 15.25 -2.22
N TRP A 51 -6.29 14.00 -1.85
CA TRP A 51 -6.23 13.59 -0.45
C TRP A 51 -5.04 14.21 0.29
N THR A 52 -3.85 14.27 -0.31
CA THR A 52 -2.69 14.91 0.31
C THR A 52 -2.85 16.43 0.54
N LYS A 53 -3.82 17.06 -0.13
CA LYS A 53 -4.22 18.46 0.13
C LYS A 53 -5.24 18.57 1.24
N SER A 54 -6.14 17.59 1.39
CA SER A 54 -7.27 17.64 2.31
C SER A 54 -6.99 17.03 3.69
N THR A 55 -6.06 16.09 3.77
CA THR A 55 -5.64 15.44 5.02
C THR A 55 -4.14 15.17 5.02
N LYS A 56 -3.58 14.87 6.18
CA LYS A 56 -2.15 14.56 6.35
C LYS A 56 -1.96 13.22 7.04
N TYR A 57 -0.77 12.68 6.91
CA TYR A 57 -0.37 11.54 7.72
C TYR A 57 -0.50 11.89 9.21
N HIS A 58 -1.13 11.02 9.97
CA HIS A 58 -1.49 11.15 11.37
C HIS A 58 -2.60 12.17 11.68
N ASP A 59 -3.28 12.77 10.69
CA ASP A 59 -4.48 13.55 10.98
C ASP A 59 -5.52 12.69 11.71
N GLY A 60 -6.03 13.24 12.82
CA GLY A 60 -6.98 12.57 13.70
C GLY A 60 -6.47 12.44 15.14
N THR A 61 -6.93 11.42 15.82
CA THR A 61 -6.59 11.13 17.22
C THR A 61 -6.04 9.70 17.37
N ASP A 62 -5.70 9.31 18.59
CA ASP A 62 -5.31 7.91 18.89
C ASP A 62 -6.40 6.90 18.59
N TYR A 63 -7.66 7.31 18.53
CA TYR A 63 -8.78 6.41 18.24
C TYR A 63 -9.15 6.32 16.78
N PHE A 64 -8.96 7.40 16.01
CA PHE A 64 -9.27 7.39 14.58
C PHE A 64 -8.33 8.35 13.85
N ARG A 65 -7.47 7.82 12.98
CA ARG A 65 -6.47 8.65 12.29
C ARG A 65 -6.06 8.09 10.93
N ASN A 66 -5.63 9.00 10.06
CA ASN A 66 -5.00 8.68 8.79
C ASN A 66 -3.63 8.01 9.02
N ASN A 67 -3.41 6.85 8.38
CA ASN A 67 -2.18 6.08 8.47
C ASN A 67 -1.40 6.03 7.13
N GLY A 68 -1.75 6.86 6.17
CA GLY A 68 -1.09 6.94 4.87
C GLY A 68 -1.89 6.28 3.75
N ALA A 69 -1.19 5.74 2.75
CA ALA A 69 -1.77 5.17 1.54
C ALA A 69 -1.71 3.63 1.51
N GLY A 70 -2.55 3.02 0.70
CA GLY A 70 -2.53 1.60 0.34
C GLY A 70 -3.66 0.79 0.95
N GLU A 71 -3.69 -0.53 0.71
CA GLU A 71 -2.59 -1.33 0.07
C GLU A 71 -2.56 -1.25 -1.47
N MET A 72 -3.61 -0.90 -2.14
CA MET A 72 -3.62 -0.71 -3.59
C MET A 72 -3.24 0.73 -3.93
N LEU A 73 -2.04 0.95 -4.47
CA LEU A 73 -1.58 2.26 -4.93
C LEU A 73 -2.02 2.55 -6.36
N VAL A 74 -1.92 1.55 -7.23
CA VAL A 74 -2.40 1.60 -8.61
C VAL A 74 -2.99 0.25 -9.03
N PHE A 75 -4.09 0.27 -9.76
CA PHE A 75 -4.75 -0.96 -10.22
C PHE A 75 -3.91 -1.74 -11.23
N SER A 76 -3.05 -1.05 -11.98
CA SER A 76 -2.13 -1.69 -12.92
C SER A 76 -1.06 -2.59 -12.24
N ALA A 77 -0.89 -2.46 -10.93
CA ALA A 77 0.00 -3.31 -10.13
C ALA A 77 -0.73 -4.44 -9.38
N ALA A 78 -2.03 -4.65 -9.63
CA ALA A 78 -2.81 -5.68 -8.95
C ALA A 78 -2.34 -7.09 -9.34
N ASP A 79 -1.77 -7.81 -8.39
CA ASP A 79 -1.22 -9.15 -8.57
C ASP A 79 -1.82 -10.16 -7.58
N PHE A 80 -3.13 -10.11 -7.43
CA PHE A 80 -3.82 -10.99 -6.49
C PHE A 80 -3.49 -12.46 -6.73
N GLU A 81 -3.23 -13.17 -5.64
CA GLU A 81 -2.84 -14.57 -5.70
C GLU A 81 -3.98 -15.47 -6.22
N ASP A 82 -3.71 -16.16 -7.30
CA ASP A 82 -4.43 -17.38 -7.72
C ASP A 82 -3.43 -18.42 -8.21
N PHE A 83 -3.07 -19.32 -7.30
CA PHE A 83 -2.06 -20.35 -7.58
C PHE A 83 -2.53 -21.47 -8.50
N ARG A 84 -3.76 -21.41 -8.99
CA ARG A 84 -4.33 -22.34 -9.98
C ARG A 84 -4.09 -21.88 -11.41
N VAL A 85 -3.71 -20.63 -11.59
CA VAL A 85 -3.43 -20.03 -12.90
C VAL A 85 -1.99 -19.53 -12.97
N ALA A 86 -1.55 -19.14 -14.16
CA ALA A 86 -0.24 -18.53 -14.35
C ALA A 86 -0.14 -17.21 -13.57
N ARG A 87 1.07 -16.85 -13.14
CA ARG A 87 1.34 -15.56 -12.50
C ARG A 87 0.89 -14.41 -13.41
N PRO A 88 0.35 -13.31 -12.85
CA PRO A 88 -0.14 -12.21 -13.64
C PRO A 88 0.99 -11.54 -14.43
N ASP A 89 0.74 -11.26 -15.70
CA ASP A 89 1.59 -10.39 -16.52
C ASP A 89 1.07 -8.95 -16.38
N LEU A 90 1.75 -8.16 -15.55
CA LEU A 90 1.34 -6.79 -15.29
C LEU A 90 1.56 -5.91 -16.53
N PRO A 91 0.62 -4.98 -16.81
CA PRO A 91 0.68 -4.13 -17.99
C PRO A 91 1.93 -3.23 -18.00
N ALA A 92 2.38 -2.85 -19.20
CA ALA A 92 3.59 -2.05 -19.38
C ALA A 92 3.50 -0.63 -18.76
N GLN A 93 2.29 -0.10 -18.55
CA GLN A 93 2.12 1.21 -17.91
C GLN A 93 2.25 1.19 -16.38
N MET A 94 2.40 0.01 -15.76
CA MET A 94 2.39 -0.11 -14.30
C MET A 94 3.44 0.77 -13.63
N GLU A 95 4.64 0.81 -14.16
CA GLU A 95 5.73 1.62 -13.60
C GLU A 95 5.43 3.13 -13.70
N ASP A 96 4.85 3.59 -14.79
CA ASP A 96 4.51 5.01 -14.98
C ASP A 96 3.36 5.43 -14.04
N ASP A 97 2.33 4.59 -13.91
CA ASP A 97 1.23 4.81 -12.98
C ASP A 97 1.74 4.86 -11.54
N LEU A 98 2.53 3.87 -11.15
CA LEU A 98 3.08 3.75 -9.80
C LEU A 98 4.04 4.90 -9.48
N GLU A 99 4.91 5.29 -10.40
CA GLU A 99 5.81 6.44 -10.21
C GLU A 99 5.01 7.72 -9.96
N GLY A 100 3.93 7.92 -10.73
CA GLY A 100 3.06 9.06 -10.57
C GLY A 100 2.47 9.19 -9.17
N VAL A 101 2.06 8.08 -8.57
CA VAL A 101 1.51 8.02 -7.20
C VAL A 101 2.61 8.14 -6.16
N VAL A 102 3.67 7.33 -6.26
CA VAL A 102 4.75 7.30 -5.26
C VAL A 102 5.44 8.65 -5.12
N ARG A 103 5.62 9.41 -6.21
CA ARG A 103 6.13 10.78 -6.14
C ARG A 103 5.22 11.69 -5.33
N VAL A 104 3.90 11.61 -5.49
CA VAL A 104 2.94 12.40 -4.70
C VAL A 104 3.06 12.04 -3.22
N LEU A 105 3.09 10.77 -2.90
CA LEU A 105 3.20 10.28 -1.52
C LEU A 105 4.52 10.70 -0.87
N ALA A 106 5.63 10.49 -1.56
CA ALA A 106 6.97 10.85 -1.05
C ALA A 106 7.13 12.36 -0.83
N GLN A 107 6.64 13.21 -1.76
CA GLN A 107 6.67 14.67 -1.64
C GLN A 107 5.86 15.17 -0.43
N ASN A 108 4.76 14.51 -0.10
CA ASN A 108 3.89 14.85 1.03
C ASN A 108 4.26 14.09 2.32
N ARG A 109 5.33 13.29 2.30
CA ARG A 109 5.78 12.47 3.44
C ARG A 109 4.69 11.53 3.97
N TRP A 110 3.87 10.99 3.06
CA TRP A 110 2.90 9.94 3.38
C TRP A 110 3.55 8.57 3.31
N PRO A 111 3.47 7.77 4.38
CA PRO A 111 3.83 6.37 4.30
C PRO A 111 2.83 5.60 3.44
N TRP A 112 3.26 4.47 2.93
CA TRP A 112 2.38 3.60 2.15
C TRP A 112 2.65 2.13 2.40
N ARG A 113 1.62 1.36 2.15
CA ARG A 113 1.69 -0.08 2.02
C ARG A 113 1.24 -0.45 0.61
N MET A 114 1.85 -1.47 0.03
CA MET A 114 1.56 -1.90 -1.31
C MET A 114 1.34 -3.41 -1.35
N HIS A 115 0.17 -3.83 -1.82
CA HIS A 115 -0.10 -5.23 -2.11
C HIS A 115 0.88 -5.74 -3.16
N ALA A 116 1.58 -6.82 -2.87
CA ALA A 116 2.42 -7.52 -3.83
C ALA A 116 2.64 -8.97 -3.39
N THR A 117 2.08 -9.91 -4.13
CA THR A 117 2.22 -11.34 -3.92
C THR A 117 3.50 -11.88 -4.53
N TYR A 118 3.80 -11.45 -5.74
CA TYR A 118 4.84 -12.04 -6.57
C TYR A 118 6.09 -11.16 -6.63
N ASP A 119 7.27 -11.82 -6.64
CA ASP A 119 8.56 -11.12 -6.74
C ASP A 119 8.71 -10.29 -8.02
N GLU A 120 8.05 -10.71 -9.09
CA GLU A 120 8.00 -9.96 -10.35
C GLU A 120 7.38 -8.56 -10.16
N THR A 121 6.26 -8.49 -9.43
CA THR A 121 5.63 -7.23 -9.07
C THR A 121 6.51 -6.40 -8.14
N ILE A 122 7.04 -7.04 -7.09
CA ILE A 122 7.94 -6.39 -6.12
C ILE A 122 9.16 -5.83 -6.82
N SER A 123 9.81 -6.59 -7.68
CA SER A 123 11.01 -6.15 -8.41
C SER A 123 10.75 -4.94 -9.31
N ARG A 124 9.63 -4.93 -10.05
CA ARG A 124 9.21 -3.80 -10.90
C ARG A 124 8.86 -2.56 -10.06
N ALA A 125 8.14 -2.75 -8.94
CA ALA A 125 7.83 -1.67 -8.01
C ALA A 125 9.10 -1.08 -7.38
N LEU A 126 10.09 -1.91 -7.04
CA LEU A 126 11.37 -1.45 -6.52
C LEU A 126 12.16 -0.62 -7.54
N ASP A 127 12.10 -0.94 -8.84
CA ASP A 127 12.70 -0.10 -9.88
C ASP A 127 12.12 1.33 -9.85
N VAL A 128 10.81 1.45 -9.63
CA VAL A 128 10.14 2.75 -9.45
C VAL A 128 10.58 3.43 -8.15
N PHE A 129 10.61 2.71 -7.03
CA PHE A 129 11.00 3.30 -5.75
C PHE A 129 12.45 3.77 -5.75
N GLU A 130 13.36 3.01 -6.32
CA GLU A 130 14.76 3.41 -6.52
C GLU A 130 14.88 4.65 -7.41
N LYS A 131 14.09 4.74 -8.47
CA LYS A 131 14.02 5.91 -9.35
C LYS A 131 13.54 7.15 -8.61
N VAL A 132 12.45 7.04 -7.86
CA VAL A 132 11.91 8.14 -7.07
C VAL A 132 12.88 8.57 -5.96
N ASN A 133 13.52 7.60 -5.28
CA ASN A 133 14.46 7.87 -4.20
C ASN A 133 15.67 8.73 -4.61
N LYS A 134 16.05 8.71 -5.89
CA LYS A 134 17.13 9.58 -6.42
C LYS A 134 16.78 11.07 -6.35
N ASP A 135 15.50 11.40 -6.52
CA ASP A 135 15.01 12.76 -6.57
C ASP A 135 14.36 13.18 -5.22
N ILE A 136 13.68 12.26 -4.59
CA ILE A 136 12.88 12.48 -3.37
C ILE A 136 13.22 11.35 -2.39
N PRO A 137 14.12 11.60 -1.40
CA PRO A 137 14.55 10.55 -0.48
C PRO A 137 13.39 9.88 0.26
N LEU A 138 13.36 8.56 0.21
CA LEU A 138 12.38 7.74 0.92
C LEU A 138 12.78 7.47 2.38
N GLU A 139 13.97 7.86 2.78
CA GLU A 139 14.45 7.75 4.16
C GLU A 139 13.46 8.36 5.16
N GLY A 140 13.17 7.63 6.22
CA GLY A 140 12.23 8.03 7.26
C GLY A 140 10.76 7.94 6.87
N LEU A 141 10.43 7.42 5.68
CA LEU A 141 9.09 6.98 5.34
C LEU A 141 8.90 5.52 5.75
N ASN A 142 7.78 5.24 6.43
CA ASN A 142 7.39 3.87 6.76
C ASN A 142 6.61 3.27 5.58
N TRP A 143 7.32 2.76 4.59
CA TRP A 143 6.70 2.07 3.48
C TRP A 143 7.04 0.58 3.51
N PHE A 144 6.14 -0.25 3.01
CA PHE A 144 6.35 -1.69 2.96
C PHE A 144 5.44 -2.38 1.94
N PHE A 145 5.84 -3.61 1.57
CA PHE A 145 5.00 -4.51 0.82
C PHE A 145 4.19 -5.39 1.76
N ASP A 146 2.91 -5.58 1.42
CA ASP A 146 2.04 -6.56 2.05
C ASP A 146 2.18 -7.90 1.33
N HIS A 147 2.06 -8.98 2.09
CA HIS A 147 2.07 -10.38 1.64
C HIS A 147 3.46 -10.89 1.27
N ALA A 148 4.01 -10.50 0.12
CA ALA A 148 5.35 -10.84 -0.35
C ALA A 148 5.63 -12.37 -0.39
N GLU A 149 4.63 -13.18 -0.78
CA GLU A 149 4.67 -14.64 -0.66
C GLU A 149 5.80 -15.31 -1.44
N THR A 150 6.18 -14.75 -2.59
CA THR A 150 7.24 -15.34 -3.42
C THR A 150 8.49 -14.47 -3.52
N ILE A 151 8.67 -13.59 -2.55
CA ILE A 151 9.79 -12.64 -2.57
C ILE A 151 11.15 -13.34 -2.59
N THR A 152 12.07 -12.82 -3.40
CA THR A 152 13.45 -13.28 -3.44
C THR A 152 14.36 -12.56 -2.45
N GLU A 153 15.48 -13.18 -2.07
CA GLU A 153 16.52 -12.56 -1.24
C GLU A 153 17.02 -11.24 -1.87
N LYS A 154 17.19 -11.21 -3.19
CA LYS A 154 17.58 -10.02 -3.93
C LYS A 154 16.60 -8.85 -3.73
N SER A 155 15.31 -9.11 -3.77
CA SER A 155 14.30 -8.07 -3.54
C SER A 155 14.25 -7.65 -2.08
N MET A 156 14.47 -8.57 -1.13
CA MET A 156 14.60 -8.23 0.29
C MET A 156 15.80 -7.29 0.56
N ASP A 157 16.94 -7.55 -0.05
CA ASP A 157 18.12 -6.69 0.05
C ASP A 157 17.85 -5.27 -0.50
N ARG A 158 17.13 -5.16 -1.62
CA ARG A 158 16.72 -3.88 -2.20
C ARG A 158 15.77 -3.11 -1.28
N ILE A 159 14.79 -3.79 -0.69
CA ILE A 159 13.87 -3.19 0.29
C ILE A 159 14.66 -2.65 1.49
N ALA A 160 15.56 -3.45 2.04
CA ALA A 160 16.40 -3.04 3.17
C ALA A 160 17.28 -1.83 2.83
N ALA A 161 17.89 -1.82 1.63
CA ALA A 161 18.72 -0.70 1.16
C ALA A 161 17.95 0.62 1.02
N LEU A 162 16.65 0.56 0.70
CA LEU A 162 15.75 1.71 0.60
C LEU A 162 15.08 2.09 1.94
N GLY A 163 15.35 1.35 3.02
CA GLY A 163 14.71 1.57 4.32
C GLY A 163 13.24 1.17 4.38
N GLY A 164 12.81 0.26 3.52
CA GLY A 164 11.45 -0.27 3.49
C GLY A 164 11.26 -1.50 4.37
N GLY A 165 10.08 -2.08 4.33
CA GLY A 165 9.70 -3.25 5.10
C GLY A 165 8.81 -4.24 4.37
N ILE A 166 8.48 -5.31 5.04
CA ILE A 166 7.57 -6.36 4.58
C ILE A 166 6.59 -6.69 5.70
N ALA A 167 5.30 -6.69 5.39
CA ALA A 167 4.26 -7.20 6.29
C ALA A 167 3.93 -8.64 5.90
N VAL A 168 4.59 -9.58 6.56
CA VAL A 168 4.45 -11.01 6.27
C VAL A 168 3.07 -11.52 6.66
N GLN A 169 2.39 -12.17 5.72
CA GLN A 169 1.12 -12.81 5.96
C GLN A 169 1.31 -14.23 6.46
N HIS A 170 0.93 -14.50 7.71
CA HIS A 170 1.19 -15.78 8.37
C HIS A 170 0.49 -17.00 7.76
N ARG A 171 -0.50 -16.82 6.87
CA ARG A 171 -1.15 -17.94 6.14
C ARG A 171 -0.16 -18.79 5.36
N MET A 172 1.01 -18.24 5.03
CA MET A 172 2.08 -18.97 4.35
C MET A 172 2.66 -20.13 5.19
N ALA A 173 2.43 -20.15 6.50
CA ALA A 173 2.69 -21.32 7.33
C ALA A 173 1.89 -22.57 6.88
N TYR A 174 0.74 -22.36 6.24
CA TYR A 174 -0.10 -23.45 5.73
C TYR A 174 0.12 -23.74 4.26
N GLN A 175 0.52 -22.75 3.49
CA GLN A 175 0.60 -22.82 2.03
C GLN A 175 2.05 -22.86 1.52
N GLY A 176 3.04 -22.64 2.38
CA GLY A 176 4.44 -22.57 1.99
C GLY A 176 4.94 -23.82 1.24
N GLU A 177 4.57 -25.02 1.68
CA GLU A 177 4.92 -26.27 0.99
C GLU A 177 4.36 -26.29 -0.44
N TYR A 178 3.12 -25.84 -0.61
CA TYR A 178 2.46 -25.79 -1.92
C TYR A 178 3.17 -24.85 -2.91
N PHE A 179 3.77 -23.77 -2.39
CA PHE A 179 4.52 -22.82 -3.21
C PHE A 179 5.93 -23.32 -3.58
N VAL A 180 6.56 -24.04 -2.67
CA VAL A 180 7.91 -24.58 -2.91
C VAL A 180 7.90 -25.66 -4.00
N GLU A 181 6.77 -26.34 -4.18
CA GLU A 181 6.62 -27.43 -5.15
C GLU A 181 6.22 -26.94 -6.57
N ARG A 182 5.95 -25.67 -6.76
CA ARG A 182 5.48 -25.06 -8.03
C ARG A 182 6.36 -23.89 -8.49
#